data_0709ef062b524a3c48fffc22edfb8581
#
_entry.id   0709ef062b524a3c48fffc22edfb8581
#
_cell.length_a   1.000
_cell.length_b   1.000
_cell.length_c   1.000
_cell.angle_alpha   90.00
_cell.angle_beta   90.00
_cell.angle_gamma   90.00
#
_symmetry.space_group_name_H-M   'P 1'
#
loop_
_entity.id
_entity.type
_entity.pdbx_description
1 polymer ?
#
loop_
_entity_poly.entity_id
_entity_poly.type
_entity_poly.pdbx_seq_one_letter_code
_entity_poly.pdbx_strand_id
1 'polypeptide(L)'
;MVKRVDLRITGHVQGVLFRHGAREKAQEFGITGWVRNEPDDSVRIMAQGPEDTLQKFIEWCRKGTEWARVEDVEIKWGEATGEFRGFEIQ
;
A
#
# COMPACT_ATOMS: atom_id res chain seq x y z
N MET A 1 -1.56 16.53 8.56
CA MET A 1 -1.53 15.61 9.73
C MET A 1 -1.15 14.22 9.24
N VAL A 2 -0.20 13.60 9.92
CA VAL A 2 0.28 12.28 9.55
C VAL A 2 -0.63 11.22 10.13
N LYS A 3 -1.02 10.24 9.29
CA LYS A 3 -1.89 9.14 9.67
C LYS A 3 -1.29 7.82 9.24
N ARG A 4 -1.88 6.73 9.69
CA ARG A 4 -1.52 5.38 9.26
C ARG A 4 -2.73 4.72 8.62
N VAL A 5 -2.48 3.92 7.60
CA VAL A 5 -3.52 3.13 6.96
C VAL A 5 -3.04 1.70 6.79
N ASP A 6 -3.93 0.76 7.08
CA ASP A 6 -3.71 -0.67 6.88
C ASP A 6 -4.59 -1.08 5.70
N LEU A 7 -3.97 -1.54 4.63
CA LEU A 7 -4.67 -1.91 3.40
C LEU A 7 -4.56 -3.40 3.16
N ARG A 8 -5.69 -4.00 2.79
CA ARG A 8 -5.71 -5.38 2.30
C ARG A 8 -6.30 -5.36 0.90
N ILE A 9 -5.52 -5.82 -0.06
CA ILE A 9 -5.84 -5.71 -1.47
C ILE A 9 -6.05 -7.11 -2.02
N THR A 10 -7.23 -7.36 -2.59
CA THR A 10 -7.59 -8.67 -3.11
C THR A 10 -7.80 -8.62 -4.62
N GLY A 11 -7.73 -9.79 -5.26
CA GLY A 11 -7.84 -9.94 -6.69
C GLY A 11 -6.59 -10.64 -7.23
N HIS A 12 -6.27 -10.40 -8.50
CA HIS A 12 -5.04 -10.90 -9.10
C HIS A 12 -3.94 -9.86 -8.86
N VAL A 13 -3.29 -9.96 -7.69
CA VAL A 13 -2.36 -8.93 -7.20
C VAL A 13 -0.99 -9.49 -6.84
N GLN A 14 -0.81 -10.82 -6.83
CA GLN A 14 0.49 -11.43 -6.63
C GLN A 14 1.06 -11.90 -7.99
N GLY A 15 2.38 -11.79 -8.14
CA GLY A 15 3.04 -12.18 -9.37
C GLY A 15 2.88 -11.19 -10.52
N VAL A 16 2.41 -9.97 -10.23
CA VAL A 16 2.14 -8.94 -11.24
C VAL A 16 2.88 -7.64 -10.93
N LEU A 17 3.98 -7.72 -10.19
CA LEU A 17 4.82 -6.59 -9.79
C LEU A 17 4.10 -5.55 -8.93
N PHE A 18 3.03 -5.96 -8.24
CA PHE A 18 2.26 -5.03 -7.40
C PHE A 18 3.12 -4.45 -6.28
N ARG A 19 3.90 -5.29 -5.58
CA ARG A 19 4.75 -4.83 -4.47
C ARG A 19 5.79 -3.82 -4.93
N HIS A 20 6.40 -4.04 -6.10
CA HIS A 20 7.38 -3.09 -6.65
C HIS A 20 6.72 -1.77 -7.00
N GLY A 21 5.55 -1.81 -7.65
CA GLY A 21 4.82 -0.60 -7.99
C GLY A 21 4.39 0.18 -6.76
N ALA A 22 3.92 -0.53 -5.72
CA ALA A 22 3.52 0.10 -4.46
C ALA A 22 4.71 0.81 -3.82
N ARG A 23 5.89 0.18 -3.78
CA ARG A 23 7.09 0.81 -3.23
C ARG A 23 7.48 2.05 -4.03
N GLU A 24 7.47 1.98 -5.34
CA GLU A 24 7.80 3.13 -6.17
C GLU A 24 6.86 4.31 -5.91
N LYS A 25 5.57 4.04 -5.83
CA LYS A 25 4.59 5.09 -5.55
C LYS A 25 4.75 5.65 -4.14
N ALA A 26 4.97 4.78 -3.17
CA ALA A 26 5.17 5.23 -1.79
C ALA A 26 6.40 6.13 -1.70
N GLN A 27 7.50 5.76 -2.35
CA GLN A 27 8.71 6.59 -2.35
C GLN A 27 8.48 7.91 -3.07
N GLU A 28 7.75 7.89 -4.19
CA GLU A 28 7.41 9.12 -4.93
C GLU A 28 6.61 10.08 -4.04
N PHE A 29 5.69 9.56 -3.24
CA PHE A 29 4.84 10.37 -2.38
C PHE A 29 5.43 10.63 -0.99
N GLY A 30 6.62 10.09 -0.70
CA GLY A 30 7.23 10.26 0.61
C GLY A 30 6.53 9.50 1.73
N ILE A 31 5.85 8.40 1.39
CA ILE A 31 5.13 7.55 2.34
C ILE A 31 6.09 6.50 2.90
N THR A 32 5.96 6.20 4.19
CA THR A 32 6.75 5.16 4.84
C THR A 32 5.85 3.96 5.18
N GLY A 33 6.45 2.79 5.35
CA GLY A 33 5.73 1.58 5.69
C GLY A 33 6.29 0.34 5.02
N TRP A 34 5.40 -0.59 4.68
CA TRP A 34 5.82 -1.83 4.02
C TRP A 34 4.66 -2.43 3.20
N VAL A 35 5.04 -3.32 2.28
CA VAL A 35 4.10 -4.11 1.48
C VAL A 35 4.56 -5.55 1.45
N ARG A 36 3.63 -6.49 1.55
CA ARG A 36 3.95 -7.93 1.49
C ARG A 36 2.80 -8.73 0.89
N ASN A 37 3.15 -9.89 0.35
CA ASN A 37 2.16 -10.89 -0.07
C ASN A 37 1.69 -11.67 1.16
N GLU A 38 0.39 -11.99 1.18
CA GLU A 38 -0.19 -12.81 2.23
C GLU A 38 -0.48 -14.23 1.69
N PRO A 39 -0.59 -15.24 2.57
CA PRO A 39 -0.85 -16.62 2.12
C PRO A 39 -2.19 -16.81 1.40
N ASP A 40 -3.15 -15.92 1.60
CA ASP A 40 -4.47 -15.99 0.97
C ASP A 40 -4.53 -15.31 -0.40
N ASP A 41 -3.37 -15.06 -1.01
CA ASP A 41 -3.22 -14.39 -2.30
C ASP A 41 -3.47 -12.88 -2.28
N SER A 42 -3.77 -12.30 -1.11
CA SER A 42 -3.90 -10.85 -1.00
C SER A 42 -2.53 -10.19 -0.83
N VAL A 43 -2.51 -8.86 -1.00
CA VAL A 43 -1.36 -8.02 -0.68
C VAL A 43 -1.75 -7.13 0.48
N ARG A 44 -0.88 -7.04 1.47
CA ARG A 44 -1.10 -6.17 2.62
C ARG A 44 -0.09 -5.03 2.62
N ILE A 45 -0.58 -3.83 2.93
CA ILE A 45 0.24 -2.64 3.00
C ILE A 45 -0.03 -1.91 4.31
N MET A 46 1.05 -1.55 5.00
CA MET A 46 0.98 -0.62 6.12
C MET A 46 1.68 0.65 5.66
N ALA A 47 0.98 1.78 5.66
CA ALA A 47 1.52 3.02 5.12
C ALA A 47 1.25 4.20 6.05
N GLN A 48 2.21 5.09 6.15
CA GLN A 48 2.10 6.31 6.96
C GLN A 48 2.51 7.53 6.15
N GLY A 49 1.79 8.61 6.35
CA GLY A 49 2.05 9.88 5.70
C GLY A 49 0.90 10.84 5.91
N PRO A 50 0.97 12.01 5.28
CA PRO A 50 -0.16 12.95 5.30
C PRO A 50 -1.42 12.31 4.71
N GLU A 51 -2.56 12.63 5.27
CA GLU A 51 -3.81 11.98 4.89
C GLU A 51 -4.13 12.15 3.39
N ASP A 52 -3.97 13.35 2.86
CA ASP A 52 -4.22 13.61 1.44
C ASP A 52 -3.28 12.81 0.54
N THR A 53 -2.03 12.66 0.95
CA THR A 53 -1.05 11.87 0.21
C THR A 53 -1.41 10.38 0.27
N LEU A 54 -1.85 9.90 1.44
CA LEU A 54 -2.31 8.51 1.56
C LEU A 54 -3.52 8.24 0.68
N GLN A 55 -4.44 9.20 0.53
CA GLN A 55 -5.59 9.06 -0.36
C GLN A 55 -5.13 8.84 -1.81
N LYS A 56 -4.13 9.59 -2.26
CA LYS A 56 -3.57 9.40 -3.61
C LYS A 56 -2.93 8.03 -3.77
N PHE A 57 -2.22 7.58 -2.76
CA PHE A 57 -1.61 6.25 -2.76
C PHE A 57 -2.67 5.15 -2.82
N ILE A 58 -3.75 5.29 -2.06
CA ILE A 58 -4.87 4.34 -2.07
C ILE A 58 -5.50 4.29 -3.46
N GLU A 59 -5.68 5.45 -4.12
CA GLU A 59 -6.22 5.47 -5.48
C GLU A 59 -5.33 4.69 -6.46
N TRP A 60 -4.00 4.79 -6.31
CA TRP A 60 -3.10 3.97 -7.11
C TRP A 60 -3.30 2.48 -6.80
N CYS A 61 -3.46 2.13 -5.51
CA CYS A 61 -3.66 0.73 -5.11
C CYS A 61 -4.93 0.13 -5.71
N ARG A 62 -5.95 0.94 -5.95
CA ARG A 62 -7.19 0.46 -6.57
C ARG A 62 -6.99 0.05 -8.02
N LYS A 63 -6.00 0.61 -8.68
CA LYS A 63 -5.65 0.26 -10.06
C LYS A 63 -4.53 -0.77 -10.10
N GLY A 64 -3.48 -0.58 -9.31
CA GLY A 64 -2.30 -1.40 -9.32
C GLY A 64 -1.48 -1.22 -10.59
N THR A 65 -0.71 -2.25 -10.92
CA THR A 65 0.07 -2.30 -12.16
C THR A 65 -0.83 -2.67 -13.33
N GLU A 66 -0.33 -2.55 -14.56
CA GLU A 66 -1.11 -2.90 -15.75
C GLU A 66 -1.46 -4.40 -15.82
N TRP A 67 -0.70 -5.24 -15.11
CA TRP A 67 -0.96 -6.67 -15.05
C TRP A 67 -1.86 -7.09 -13.89
N ALA A 68 -2.12 -6.18 -12.97
CA ALA A 68 -2.93 -6.47 -11.80
C ALA A 68 -4.42 -6.33 -12.11
N ARG A 69 -5.21 -7.08 -11.35
CA ARG A 69 -6.67 -6.94 -11.37
C ARG A 69 -7.14 -6.84 -9.94
N VAL A 70 -7.35 -5.63 -9.49
CA VAL A 70 -7.77 -5.36 -8.11
C VAL A 70 -9.28 -5.50 -8.03
N GLU A 71 -9.74 -6.38 -7.13
CA GLU A 71 -11.16 -6.60 -6.89
C GLU A 71 -11.67 -5.75 -5.74
N ASP A 72 -10.86 -5.61 -4.68
CA ASP A 72 -11.27 -4.85 -3.51
C ASP A 72 -10.06 -4.32 -2.76
N VAL A 73 -10.24 -3.20 -2.07
CA VAL A 73 -9.24 -2.63 -1.16
C VAL A 73 -9.94 -2.35 0.16
N GLU A 74 -9.61 -3.13 1.18
CA GLU A 74 -10.08 -2.88 2.53
C GLU A 74 -9.16 -1.87 3.19
N ILE A 75 -9.74 -0.86 3.83
CA ILE A 75 -8.99 0.26 4.38
C ILE A 75 -9.30 0.41 5.85
N LYS A 76 -8.27 0.40 6.70
CA LYS A 76 -8.40 0.69 8.12
C LYS A 76 -7.48 1.84 8.47
N TRP A 77 -8.06 2.97 8.83
CA TRP A 77 -7.30 4.14 9.27
C TRP A 77 -6.90 4.00 10.73
N GLY A 78 -5.74 4.50 11.06
CA GLY A 78 -5.23 4.48 12.41
C GLY A 78 -4.29 5.65 12.66
N GLU A 79 -3.73 5.65 13.87
CA GLU A 79 -2.80 6.68 14.27
C GLU A 79 -1.39 6.34 13.81
N ALA A 80 -0.65 7.37 13.38
CA ALA A 80 0.73 7.20 12.98
C ALA A 80 1.60 6.82 14.17
N THR A 81 2.63 6.01 13.90
CA THR A 81 3.63 5.63 14.89
C THR A 81 4.99 6.11 14.38
N GLY A 82 6.02 6.04 15.21
CA GLY A 82 7.36 6.42 14.78
C GLY A 82 8.22 5.28 14.27
N GLU A 83 7.60 4.12 13.96
CA GLU A 83 8.37 2.91 13.69
C GLU A 83 8.92 2.77 12.26
N PHE A 84 8.34 3.49 11.28
CA PHE A 84 8.74 3.34 9.89
C PHE A 84 9.73 4.44 9.47
N ARG A 85 10.74 4.07 8.71
CA ARG A 85 11.76 5.02 8.22
C ARG A 85 11.83 5.10 6.71
N GLY A 86 11.30 4.12 6.01
CA GLY A 86 11.26 4.07 4.57
C GLY A 86 10.13 3.18 4.14
N PHE A 87 10.09 2.78 2.88
CA PHE A 87 9.06 1.85 2.40
C PHE A 87 9.73 0.58 1.91
N GLU A 88 9.38 -0.54 2.50
CA GLU A 88 10.04 -1.82 2.25
C GLU A 88 9.11 -2.86 1.66
N ILE A 89 9.66 -3.71 0.82
CA ILE A 89 8.99 -4.93 0.37
C ILE A 89 9.39 -6.05 1.34
N GLN A 90 8.40 -6.71 1.89
CA GLN A 90 8.60 -7.85 2.80
C GLN A 90 8.24 -9.17 2.14
#